data_ea87ad63ce958bb27fbc270b74872dec
#
_entry.id   ea87ad63ce958bb27fbc270b74872dec
#
_cell.length_a   1.000
_cell.length_b   1.000
_cell.length_c   1.000
_cell.angle_alpha   90.00
_cell.angle_beta   90.00
_cell.angle_gamma   90.00
#
_symmetry.space_group_name_H-M   'P 1'
#
loop_
_entity.id
_entity.type
_entity.pdbx_description
1 polymer ?
#
loop_
_entity_poly.entity_id
_entity_poly.type
_entity_poly.pdbx_seq_one_letter_code
_entity_poly.pdbx_strand_id
1 'polypeptide(L)'
;MDKMIIFSVTGEGTQLNRKLTQFCKKNEILVESYSVERYAENELLPLPQKRQEFIRENWGKSGFIFIGAAGIAVRWIAPFVKDKFTDSPVLVMDEKGKYVIPILSGHIGGAVELAEQIGMWIEAEVVHTTATDVQQKFAVDVFARKYHLLFKDRKKAKEISAAVLEGKKIACLIEDQDIIIEGKIPKELIICRSRKDWELYPYKVKLESFREKRAEKAEEPGEMKSPDAEKEEFLLLRTRNIAAGIGCRKGVSEEVLEWGLQEVLKEYGLEMAQLCGLASIDLKKEEAGLLQLSEKYKIPFVTYSAEELMKIRNVSDSSDFVKRVTGVDNVCERAVRTYAPDGKMICPKCRKEKLTVALVAEPVRIRF
;
A
#
# COMPACT_ATOMS: atom_id res chain seq x y z
N MET A 1 -6.65 5.12 -2.68
CA MET A 1 -8.10 4.94 -3.04
C MET A 1 -8.27 5.58 -4.39
N ASP A 2 -8.67 4.80 -5.38
CA ASP A 2 -8.57 5.27 -6.77
C ASP A 2 -9.80 6.06 -7.23
N LYS A 3 -10.97 5.88 -6.57
CA LYS A 3 -12.23 6.50 -6.97
C LYS A 3 -13.17 6.70 -5.78
N MET A 4 -13.90 7.82 -5.74
CA MET A 4 -14.98 8.12 -4.80
C MET A 4 -16.34 8.15 -5.49
N ILE A 5 -17.35 7.62 -4.83
CA ILE A 5 -18.73 7.66 -5.28
C ILE A 5 -19.56 8.39 -4.21
N ILE A 6 -20.19 9.49 -4.60
CA ILE A 6 -20.94 10.36 -3.69
C ILE A 6 -22.44 10.28 -4.02
N PHE A 7 -23.26 10.00 -3.01
CA PHE A 7 -24.71 9.98 -3.12
C PHE A 7 -25.36 11.07 -2.27
N SER A 8 -26.33 11.77 -2.85
CA SER A 8 -27.19 12.73 -2.15
C SER A 8 -28.66 12.50 -2.52
N VAL A 9 -29.56 12.77 -1.57
CA VAL A 9 -31.01 12.50 -1.75
C VAL A 9 -31.90 13.73 -1.51
N THR A 10 -31.34 14.83 -1.04
CA THR A 10 -32.05 16.10 -0.78
C THR A 10 -31.43 17.25 -1.55
N GLY A 11 -32.14 18.38 -1.67
CA GLY A 11 -31.61 19.57 -2.33
C GLY A 11 -30.39 20.17 -1.63
N GLU A 12 -30.43 20.28 -0.28
CA GLU A 12 -29.29 20.76 0.51
C GLU A 12 -28.09 19.78 0.39
N GLY A 13 -28.34 18.48 0.55
CA GLY A 13 -27.31 17.46 0.37
C GLY A 13 -26.71 17.44 -1.03
N THR A 14 -27.48 17.82 -2.06
CA THR A 14 -26.97 17.95 -3.44
C THR A 14 -26.01 19.15 -3.58
N GLN A 15 -26.26 20.25 -2.89
CA GLN A 15 -25.31 21.37 -2.88
C GLN A 15 -24.00 20.98 -2.20
N LEU A 16 -24.07 20.23 -1.09
CA LEU A 16 -22.88 19.69 -0.44
C LEU A 16 -22.15 18.69 -1.34
N ASN A 17 -22.89 17.83 -2.07
CA ASN A 17 -22.31 16.89 -3.03
C ASN A 17 -21.46 17.61 -4.10
N ARG A 18 -21.98 18.73 -4.66
CA ARG A 18 -21.21 19.54 -5.62
C ARG A 18 -19.91 20.08 -5.03
N LYS A 19 -19.95 20.56 -3.79
CA LYS A 19 -18.72 21.02 -3.08
C LYS A 19 -17.71 19.89 -2.93
N LEU A 20 -18.14 18.71 -2.46
CA LEU A 20 -17.26 17.55 -2.30
C LEU A 20 -16.71 17.04 -3.64
N THR A 21 -17.50 17.10 -4.72
CA THR A 21 -17.01 16.79 -6.06
C THR A 21 -15.85 17.70 -6.47
N GLN A 22 -15.95 19.00 -6.17
CA GLN A 22 -14.87 19.95 -6.43
C GLN A 22 -13.64 19.68 -5.54
N PHE A 23 -13.85 19.30 -4.28
CA PHE A 23 -12.78 18.87 -3.38
C PHE A 23 -12.02 17.67 -3.95
N CYS A 24 -12.73 16.63 -4.36
CA CYS A 24 -12.12 15.43 -4.95
C CYS A 24 -11.31 15.79 -6.19
N LYS A 25 -11.86 16.59 -7.10
CA LYS A 25 -11.16 17.02 -8.32
C LYS A 25 -9.90 17.83 -8.01
N LYS A 26 -9.95 18.75 -7.03
CA LYS A 26 -8.80 19.55 -6.61
C LYS A 26 -7.66 18.70 -6.02
N ASN A 27 -7.99 17.56 -5.41
CA ASN A 27 -7.04 16.63 -4.82
C ASN A 27 -6.74 15.43 -5.73
N GLU A 28 -7.05 15.53 -7.02
CA GLU A 28 -6.79 14.49 -8.04
C GLU A 28 -7.45 13.14 -7.72
N ILE A 29 -8.55 13.14 -6.95
CA ILE A 29 -9.33 11.96 -6.62
C ILE A 29 -10.40 11.78 -7.70
N LEU A 30 -10.42 10.65 -8.39
CA LEU A 30 -11.49 10.31 -9.31
C LEU A 30 -12.82 10.27 -8.57
N VAL A 31 -13.84 10.95 -9.08
CA VAL A 31 -15.14 11.06 -8.42
C VAL A 31 -16.30 10.89 -9.39
N GLU A 32 -17.29 10.13 -8.94
CA GLU A 32 -18.63 10.08 -9.57
C GLU A 32 -19.67 10.51 -8.54
N SER A 33 -20.52 11.44 -8.90
CA SER A 33 -21.48 12.04 -7.99
C SER A 33 -22.91 11.84 -8.49
N TYR A 34 -23.77 11.39 -7.61
CA TYR A 34 -25.14 11.00 -7.90
C TYR A 34 -26.15 11.71 -7.00
N SER A 35 -27.27 12.11 -7.57
CA SER A 35 -28.41 12.68 -6.83
C SER A 35 -29.74 12.14 -7.36
N VAL A 36 -30.82 12.40 -6.62
CA VAL A 36 -32.16 12.11 -7.12
C VAL A 36 -32.40 12.90 -8.41
N GLU A 37 -33.13 12.32 -9.35
CA GLU A 37 -33.28 12.83 -10.73
C GLU A 37 -33.61 14.32 -10.80
N ARG A 38 -34.51 14.82 -9.96
CA ARG A 38 -34.90 16.25 -9.91
C ARG A 38 -33.79 17.23 -9.53
N TYR A 39 -32.65 16.74 -9.02
CA TYR A 39 -31.47 17.53 -8.63
C TYR A 39 -30.22 17.13 -9.41
N ALA A 40 -30.34 16.12 -10.29
CA ALA A 40 -29.24 15.62 -11.12
C ALA A 40 -29.05 16.57 -12.31
N GLU A 41 -28.16 17.55 -12.13
CA GLU A 41 -27.81 18.56 -13.13
C GLU A 41 -26.30 18.75 -13.18
N ASN A 42 -25.78 19.16 -14.32
CA ASN A 42 -24.37 19.43 -14.57
C ASN A 42 -23.47 18.20 -14.32
N GLU A 43 -22.66 18.23 -13.27
CA GLU A 43 -21.69 17.18 -12.93
C GLU A 43 -22.29 16.03 -12.12
N LEU A 44 -23.57 16.13 -11.71
CA LEU A 44 -24.23 15.11 -10.93
C LEU A 44 -25.13 14.24 -11.79
N LEU A 45 -24.92 12.96 -11.73
CA LEU A 45 -25.70 11.95 -12.42
C LEU A 45 -26.97 11.58 -11.64
N PRO A 46 -28.05 11.11 -12.29
CA PRO A 46 -29.18 10.54 -11.58
C PRO A 46 -28.77 9.27 -10.82
N LEU A 47 -29.40 9.01 -9.67
CA LEU A 47 -29.16 7.79 -8.91
C LEU A 47 -29.31 6.54 -9.79
N PRO A 48 -28.41 5.56 -9.71
CA PRO A 48 -28.51 4.33 -10.48
C PRO A 48 -29.84 3.62 -10.24
N GLN A 49 -30.54 3.25 -11.29
CA GLN A 49 -31.81 2.52 -11.20
C GLN A 49 -31.64 1.19 -10.48
N LYS A 50 -30.57 0.44 -10.82
CA LYS A 50 -30.19 -0.83 -10.21
C LYS A 50 -29.10 -0.63 -9.15
N ARG A 51 -29.43 0.09 -8.07
CA ARG A 51 -28.48 0.50 -7.01
C ARG A 51 -27.66 -0.64 -6.42
N GLN A 52 -28.26 -1.79 -6.20
CA GLN A 52 -27.57 -2.95 -5.62
C GLN A 52 -26.50 -3.52 -6.57
N GLU A 53 -26.81 -3.58 -7.89
CA GLU A 53 -25.84 -4.01 -8.90
C GLU A 53 -24.68 -3.00 -8.98
N PHE A 54 -25.00 -1.73 -9.04
CA PHE A 54 -24.00 -0.66 -9.09
C PHE A 54 -23.04 -0.67 -7.89
N ILE A 55 -23.57 -0.80 -6.66
CA ILE A 55 -22.74 -0.87 -5.46
C ILE A 55 -21.88 -2.14 -5.49
N ARG A 56 -22.44 -3.29 -5.89
CA ARG A 56 -21.70 -4.56 -6.01
C ARG A 56 -20.48 -4.44 -6.93
N GLU A 57 -20.64 -3.82 -8.10
CA GLU A 57 -19.58 -3.67 -9.10
C GLU A 57 -18.43 -2.77 -8.62
N ASN A 58 -18.75 -1.80 -7.76
CA ASN A 58 -17.80 -0.84 -7.23
C ASN A 58 -17.28 -1.21 -5.81
N TRP A 59 -17.86 -2.23 -5.16
CA TRP A 59 -17.49 -2.63 -3.80
C TRP A 59 -16.07 -3.19 -3.74
N GLY A 60 -15.30 -2.72 -2.76
CA GLY A 60 -13.88 -3.06 -2.61
C GLY A 60 -12.92 -2.34 -3.57
N LYS A 61 -13.47 -1.56 -4.54
CA LYS A 61 -12.70 -0.81 -5.54
C LYS A 61 -12.79 0.71 -5.33
N SER A 62 -13.92 1.18 -4.82
CA SER A 62 -14.23 2.59 -4.63
C SER A 62 -14.60 2.90 -3.18
N GLY A 63 -14.40 4.14 -2.76
CA GLY A 63 -14.98 4.65 -1.52
C GLY A 63 -16.36 5.25 -1.75
N PHE A 64 -17.20 5.28 -0.72
CA PHE A 64 -18.55 5.79 -0.80
C PHE A 64 -18.79 6.91 0.23
N ILE A 65 -19.42 7.99 -0.20
CA ILE A 65 -19.92 9.06 0.66
C ILE A 65 -21.44 9.14 0.49
N PHE A 66 -22.18 9.01 1.59
CA PHE A 66 -23.62 9.19 1.63
C PHE A 66 -23.97 10.49 2.36
N ILE A 67 -24.59 11.43 1.64
CA ILE A 67 -25.06 12.69 2.21
C ILE A 67 -26.55 12.55 2.51
N GLY A 68 -26.87 12.40 3.80
CA GLY A 68 -28.24 12.20 4.30
C GLY A 68 -28.28 11.26 5.50
N ALA A 69 -29.44 10.66 5.75
CA ALA A 69 -29.63 9.80 6.92
C ALA A 69 -28.74 8.53 6.88
N ALA A 70 -28.00 8.25 7.95
CA ALA A 70 -27.13 7.08 8.07
C ALA A 70 -27.85 5.75 7.79
N GLY A 71 -29.14 5.64 8.16
CA GLY A 71 -29.95 4.45 7.88
C GLY A 71 -30.12 4.15 6.39
N ILE A 72 -30.02 5.16 5.50
CA ILE A 72 -30.04 4.95 4.05
C ILE A 72 -28.75 4.28 3.62
N ALA A 73 -27.61 4.81 4.05
CA ALA A 73 -26.29 4.24 3.77
C ALA A 73 -26.24 2.77 4.24
N VAL A 74 -26.60 2.50 5.48
CA VAL A 74 -26.59 1.13 6.05
C VAL A 74 -27.43 0.17 5.21
N ARG A 75 -28.67 0.53 4.84
CA ARG A 75 -29.51 -0.36 4.02
C ARG A 75 -28.94 -0.63 2.62
N TRP A 76 -28.20 0.33 2.07
CA TRP A 76 -27.63 0.17 0.74
C TRP A 76 -26.39 -0.72 0.75
N ILE A 77 -25.55 -0.60 1.79
CA ILE A 77 -24.27 -1.33 1.86
C ILE A 77 -24.36 -2.68 2.58
N ALA A 78 -25.36 -2.90 3.46
CA ALA A 78 -25.47 -4.09 4.29
C ALA A 78 -25.27 -5.43 3.54
N PRO A 79 -25.80 -5.64 2.32
CA PRO A 79 -25.60 -6.89 1.58
C PRO A 79 -24.15 -7.19 1.19
N PHE A 80 -23.27 -6.19 1.24
CA PHE A 80 -21.88 -6.28 0.74
C PHE A 80 -20.85 -6.31 1.87
N VAL A 81 -21.24 -5.94 3.09
CA VAL A 81 -20.35 -5.87 4.25
C VAL A 81 -19.91 -7.28 4.67
N LYS A 82 -18.60 -7.54 4.64
CA LYS A 82 -18.00 -8.85 4.94
C LYS A 82 -16.78 -8.76 5.85
N ASP A 83 -15.80 -7.96 5.48
CA ASP A 83 -14.50 -7.92 6.16
C ASP A 83 -13.87 -6.53 6.07
N LYS A 84 -13.41 -6.01 7.21
CA LYS A 84 -12.79 -4.68 7.31
C LYS A 84 -11.55 -4.46 6.43
N PHE A 85 -10.95 -5.53 5.92
CA PHE A 85 -9.77 -5.46 5.04
C PHE A 85 -10.12 -5.41 3.55
N THR A 86 -11.33 -5.79 3.19
CA THR A 86 -11.77 -5.88 1.78
C THR A 86 -12.97 -4.98 1.47
N ASP A 87 -13.73 -4.60 2.50
CA ASP A 87 -14.88 -3.73 2.33
C ASP A 87 -14.47 -2.30 1.96
N SER A 88 -15.28 -1.67 1.15
CA SER A 88 -15.12 -0.26 0.77
C SER A 88 -15.14 0.67 1.98
N PRO A 89 -14.32 1.73 2.00
CA PRO A 89 -14.48 2.81 2.96
C PRO A 89 -15.81 3.55 2.71
N VAL A 90 -16.55 3.77 3.79
CA VAL A 90 -17.84 4.44 3.73
C VAL A 90 -17.92 5.57 4.74
N LEU A 91 -18.26 6.75 4.25
CA LEU A 91 -18.58 7.94 5.05
C LEU A 91 -20.07 8.25 4.97
N VAL A 92 -20.62 8.75 6.06
CA VAL A 92 -21.94 9.38 6.10
C VAL A 92 -21.79 10.83 6.55
N MET A 93 -22.52 11.71 5.91
CA MET A 93 -22.57 13.13 6.26
C MET A 93 -24.01 13.57 6.39
N ASP A 94 -24.29 14.48 7.31
CA ASP A 94 -25.58 15.18 7.29
C ASP A 94 -25.64 16.15 6.11
N GLU A 95 -26.84 16.54 5.69
CA GLU A 95 -27.05 17.36 4.51
C GLU A 95 -26.49 18.78 4.60
N LYS A 96 -26.21 19.27 5.82
CA LYS A 96 -25.60 20.58 6.05
C LYS A 96 -24.06 20.50 6.11
N GLY A 97 -23.50 19.30 6.13
CA GLY A 97 -22.08 19.07 6.24
C GLY A 97 -21.50 19.40 7.60
N LYS A 98 -22.33 19.36 8.67
CA LYS A 98 -21.85 19.61 10.02
C LYS A 98 -21.04 18.44 10.56
N TYR A 99 -21.42 17.21 10.23
CA TYR A 99 -20.77 15.99 10.71
C TYR A 99 -20.29 15.12 9.56
N VAL A 100 -19.09 14.55 9.72
CA VAL A 100 -18.54 13.50 8.85
C VAL A 100 -18.28 12.27 9.69
N ILE A 101 -18.94 11.16 9.36
CA ILE A 101 -18.95 9.94 10.16
C ILE A 101 -18.37 8.80 9.35
N PRO A 102 -17.15 8.31 9.62
CA PRO A 102 -16.65 7.09 9.02
C PRO A 102 -17.36 5.87 9.62
N ILE A 103 -18.21 5.19 8.84
CA ILE A 103 -19.05 4.08 9.32
C ILE A 103 -18.48 2.70 8.95
N LEU A 104 -17.61 2.61 7.94
CA LEU A 104 -17.03 1.34 7.52
C LEU A 104 -15.60 1.54 7.00
N SER A 105 -14.74 0.51 7.24
CA SER A 105 -13.33 0.47 6.81
C SER A 105 -12.54 1.73 7.18
N GLY A 106 -12.73 2.17 8.43
CA GLY A 106 -12.17 3.41 8.98
C GLY A 106 -10.66 3.53 8.77
N HIS A 107 -9.91 2.58 9.34
CA HIS A 107 -8.44 2.60 9.34
C HIS A 107 -7.85 2.03 8.04
N ILE A 108 -8.10 0.76 7.77
CA ILE A 108 -7.49 0.04 6.63
C ILE A 108 -7.99 0.56 5.29
N GLY A 109 -9.29 0.84 5.18
CA GLY A 109 -9.87 1.41 3.97
C GLY A 109 -9.64 2.91 3.79
N GLY A 110 -9.23 3.64 4.85
CA GLY A 110 -8.93 5.07 4.78
C GLY A 110 -10.12 6.00 5.03
N ALA A 111 -11.26 5.48 5.52
CA ALA A 111 -12.41 6.34 5.75
C ALA A 111 -12.16 7.41 6.83
N VAL A 112 -11.39 7.11 7.88
CA VAL A 112 -11.05 8.10 8.94
C VAL A 112 -10.21 9.22 8.37
N GLU A 113 -9.14 8.89 7.65
CA GLU A 113 -8.25 9.91 7.04
C GLU A 113 -8.99 10.81 6.04
N LEU A 114 -9.85 10.20 5.21
CA LEU A 114 -10.69 10.97 4.28
C LEU A 114 -11.69 11.86 5.02
N ALA A 115 -12.28 11.37 6.12
CA ALA A 115 -13.18 12.15 6.95
C ALA A 115 -12.47 13.37 7.56
N GLU A 116 -11.23 13.20 8.03
CA GLU A 116 -10.41 14.30 8.55
C GLU A 116 -10.07 15.34 7.47
N GLN A 117 -9.68 14.90 6.27
CA GLN A 117 -9.41 15.79 5.13
C GLN A 117 -10.66 16.58 4.73
N ILE A 118 -11.80 15.92 4.61
CA ILE A 118 -13.09 16.58 4.30
C ILE A 118 -13.47 17.53 5.45
N GLY A 119 -13.37 17.06 6.70
CA GLY A 119 -13.70 17.87 7.88
C GLY A 119 -12.91 19.17 7.95
N MET A 120 -11.62 19.11 7.72
CA MET A 120 -10.77 20.31 7.63
C MET A 120 -11.18 21.25 6.48
N TRP A 121 -11.58 20.69 5.34
CA TRP A 121 -11.89 21.47 4.16
C TRP A 121 -13.24 22.20 4.22
N ILE A 122 -14.27 21.58 4.83
CA ILE A 122 -15.61 22.16 4.95
C ILE A 122 -15.95 22.63 6.37
N GLU A 123 -14.99 22.58 7.29
CA GLU A 123 -15.15 22.90 8.71
C GLU A 123 -16.20 22.02 9.42
N ALA A 124 -16.23 20.71 9.05
CA ALA A 124 -17.13 19.74 9.64
C ALA A 124 -16.48 19.04 10.83
N GLU A 125 -17.31 18.66 11.81
CA GLU A 125 -16.91 17.81 12.93
C GLU A 125 -16.80 16.36 12.49
N VAL A 126 -15.62 15.76 12.66
CA VAL A 126 -15.39 14.34 12.39
C VAL A 126 -15.77 13.52 13.61
N VAL A 127 -16.72 12.59 13.44
CA VAL A 127 -17.19 11.74 14.53
C VAL A 127 -16.36 10.46 14.61
N HIS A 128 -15.36 10.44 15.48
CA HIS A 128 -14.55 9.25 15.75
C HIS A 128 -15.32 8.28 16.65
N THR A 129 -15.45 7.03 16.21
CA THR A 129 -16.17 5.96 16.95
C THR A 129 -15.28 4.80 17.35
N THR A 130 -14.09 4.67 16.74
CA THR A 130 -13.16 3.59 17.05
C THR A 130 -12.41 3.88 18.34
N ALA A 131 -12.32 2.89 19.24
CA ALA A 131 -11.69 3.07 20.55
C ALA A 131 -10.24 3.58 20.49
N THR A 132 -9.48 3.18 19.48
CA THR A 132 -8.10 3.66 19.27
C THR A 132 -8.06 5.14 18.90
N ASP A 133 -9.02 5.62 18.10
CA ASP A 133 -9.10 7.03 17.69
C ASP A 133 -9.56 7.90 18.88
N VAL A 134 -10.63 7.46 19.57
CA VAL A 134 -11.15 8.17 20.74
C VAL A 134 -10.10 8.27 21.85
N GLN A 135 -9.28 7.24 22.06
CA GLN A 135 -8.25 7.21 23.09
C GLN A 135 -6.88 7.74 22.60
N GLN A 136 -6.74 8.10 21.34
CA GLN A 136 -5.48 8.53 20.72
C GLN A 136 -4.31 7.56 20.98
N LYS A 137 -4.61 6.26 20.96
CA LYS A 137 -3.63 5.19 21.20
C LYS A 137 -3.06 4.67 19.90
N PHE A 138 -1.87 4.07 20.00
CA PHE A 138 -1.24 3.39 18.86
C PHE A 138 -2.15 2.30 18.30
N ALA A 139 -2.38 2.31 16.98
CA ALA A 139 -3.13 1.29 16.26
C ALA A 139 -2.24 0.67 15.19
N VAL A 140 -1.95 -0.63 15.33
CA VAL A 140 -1.01 -1.34 14.44
C VAL A 140 -1.50 -1.41 12.99
N ASP A 141 -2.79 -1.47 12.76
CA ASP A 141 -3.40 -1.46 11.43
C ASP A 141 -3.33 -0.09 10.76
N VAL A 142 -3.54 1.00 11.51
CA VAL A 142 -3.31 2.38 11.04
C VAL A 142 -1.84 2.59 10.69
N PHE A 143 -0.97 2.16 11.59
CA PHE A 143 0.48 2.22 11.39
C PHE A 143 0.91 1.45 10.14
N ALA A 144 0.44 0.22 9.99
CA ALA A 144 0.75 -0.59 8.82
C ALA A 144 0.26 0.07 7.51
N ARG A 145 -0.93 0.63 7.51
CA ARG A 145 -1.47 1.35 6.35
C ARG A 145 -0.66 2.59 6.01
N LYS A 146 -0.40 3.46 7.01
CA LYS A 146 0.34 4.72 6.83
C LYS A 146 1.71 4.52 6.17
N TYR A 147 2.37 3.41 6.51
CA TYR A 147 3.72 3.09 6.00
C TYR A 147 3.73 1.94 4.98
N HIS A 148 2.55 1.57 4.44
CA HIS A 148 2.40 0.49 3.47
C HIS A 148 3.05 -0.83 3.91
N LEU A 149 2.98 -1.12 5.23
CA LEU A 149 3.53 -2.35 5.79
C LEU A 149 2.60 -3.53 5.53
N LEU A 150 3.20 -4.67 5.23
CA LEU A 150 2.51 -5.92 4.95
C LEU A 150 2.51 -6.81 6.19
N PHE A 151 1.37 -7.42 6.51
CA PHE A 151 1.28 -8.47 7.52
C PHE A 151 0.22 -9.52 7.14
N LYS A 152 0.45 -10.78 7.53
CA LYS A 152 -0.43 -11.91 7.21
C LYS A 152 -1.28 -12.33 8.40
N ASP A 153 -0.76 -12.23 9.63
CA ASP A 153 -1.46 -12.66 10.83
C ASP A 153 -2.41 -11.60 11.38
N ARG A 154 -3.67 -11.67 10.90
CA ARG A 154 -4.75 -10.78 11.34
C ARG A 154 -5.17 -11.01 12.80
N LYS A 155 -5.00 -12.25 13.33
CA LYS A 155 -5.33 -12.57 14.72
C LYS A 155 -4.34 -11.91 15.65
N LYS A 156 -3.05 -12.00 15.33
CA LYS A 156 -1.99 -11.35 16.10
C LYS A 156 -2.11 -9.82 16.05
N ALA A 157 -2.46 -9.24 14.92
CA ALA A 157 -2.73 -7.81 14.82
C ALA A 157 -3.88 -7.35 15.72
N LYS A 158 -4.96 -8.14 15.84
CA LYS A 158 -6.05 -7.88 16.78
C LYS A 158 -5.61 -8.00 18.25
N GLU A 159 -4.82 -9.02 18.57
CA GLU A 159 -4.25 -9.22 19.91
C GLU A 159 -3.38 -8.02 20.33
N ILE A 160 -2.49 -7.55 19.45
CA ILE A 160 -1.67 -6.36 19.68
C ILE A 160 -2.55 -5.12 19.91
N SER A 161 -3.58 -4.91 19.09
CA SER A 161 -4.49 -3.76 19.24
C SER A 161 -5.26 -3.82 20.54
N ALA A 162 -5.72 -5.00 20.98
CA ALA A 162 -6.40 -5.18 22.27
C ALA A 162 -5.44 -4.86 23.44
N ALA A 163 -4.21 -5.37 23.40
CA ALA A 163 -3.20 -5.11 24.41
C ALA A 163 -2.90 -3.60 24.55
N VAL A 164 -2.83 -2.87 23.44
CA VAL A 164 -2.65 -1.41 23.42
C VAL A 164 -3.83 -0.71 24.14
N LEU A 165 -5.06 -1.12 23.86
CA LEU A 165 -6.26 -0.56 24.53
C LEU A 165 -6.25 -0.82 26.03
N GLU A 166 -5.73 -1.96 26.47
CA GLU A 166 -5.51 -2.29 27.88
C GLU A 166 -4.33 -1.55 28.53
N GLY A 167 -3.60 -0.72 27.77
CA GLY A 167 -2.43 0.03 28.27
C GLY A 167 -1.17 -0.81 28.42
N LYS A 168 -1.13 -1.99 27.80
CA LYS A 168 0.08 -2.84 27.77
C LYS A 168 1.16 -2.26 26.87
N LYS A 169 2.41 -2.61 27.14
CA LYS A 169 3.56 -2.24 26.32
C LYS A 169 3.75 -3.23 25.16
N ILE A 170 4.01 -2.70 23.99
CA ILE A 170 4.30 -3.46 22.78
C ILE A 170 5.75 -3.25 22.42
N ALA A 171 6.54 -4.32 22.40
CA ALA A 171 7.92 -4.26 21.97
C ALA A 171 8.04 -4.45 20.46
N CYS A 172 8.62 -3.47 19.77
CA CYS A 172 8.84 -3.47 18.33
C CYS A 172 10.33 -3.68 18.05
N LEU A 173 10.69 -4.86 17.54
CA LEU A 173 12.05 -5.17 17.11
C LEU A 173 12.29 -4.61 15.71
N ILE A 174 13.37 -3.83 15.58
CA ILE A 174 13.85 -3.26 14.33
C ILE A 174 15.36 -3.48 14.28
N GLU A 175 15.79 -4.57 13.69
CA GLU A 175 17.21 -4.91 13.53
C GLU A 175 17.83 -4.21 12.30
N ASP A 176 16.99 -3.82 11.34
CA ASP A 176 17.38 -3.22 10.08
C ASP A 176 17.78 -1.75 10.28
N GLN A 177 19.00 -1.40 9.86
CA GLN A 177 19.54 -0.04 9.97
C GLN A 177 18.97 0.92 8.92
N ASP A 178 18.43 0.37 7.82
CA ASP A 178 17.80 1.13 6.74
C ASP A 178 16.38 1.59 7.12
N ILE A 179 15.86 1.15 8.28
CA ILE A 179 14.61 1.65 8.86
C ILE A 179 14.91 2.75 9.88
N ILE A 180 14.65 3.98 9.49
CA ILE A 180 14.88 5.20 10.26
C ILE A 180 13.61 5.56 11.01
N ILE A 181 13.70 5.71 12.32
CA ILE A 181 12.60 6.11 13.19
C ILE A 181 12.75 7.59 13.55
N GLU A 182 11.71 8.38 13.32
CA GLU A 182 11.65 9.82 13.60
C GLU A 182 10.41 10.17 14.44
N GLY A 183 10.46 11.30 15.12
CA GLY A 183 9.32 11.83 15.89
C GLY A 183 9.18 11.24 17.28
N LYS A 184 8.02 11.47 17.90
CA LYS A 184 7.73 11.06 19.27
C LYS A 184 7.08 9.68 19.29
N ILE A 185 7.82 8.68 19.75
CA ILE A 185 7.33 7.31 19.86
C ILE A 185 6.11 7.26 20.80
N PRO A 186 4.99 6.60 20.37
CA PRO A 186 3.82 6.40 21.21
C PRO A 186 4.16 5.74 22.54
N LYS A 187 3.45 6.12 23.59
CA LYS A 187 3.69 5.63 24.96
C LYS A 187 3.68 4.09 25.07
N GLU A 188 2.85 3.47 24.25
CA GLU A 188 2.62 2.02 24.26
C GLU A 188 3.74 1.25 23.56
N LEU A 189 4.52 1.91 22.69
CA LEU A 189 5.59 1.27 21.94
C LEU A 189 6.94 1.37 22.64
N ILE A 190 7.71 0.29 22.56
CA ILE A 190 9.12 0.22 22.96
C ILE A 190 9.90 -0.27 21.75
N ILE A 191 10.78 0.57 21.23
CA ILE A 191 11.64 0.18 20.10
C ILE A 191 12.85 -0.59 20.63
N CYS A 192 12.99 -1.84 20.20
CA CYS A 192 14.09 -2.72 20.52
C CYS A 192 15.03 -2.85 19.31
N ARG A 193 16.33 -2.72 19.52
CA ARG A 193 17.37 -2.95 18.52
C ARG A 193 18.08 -4.29 18.72
N SER A 194 17.79 -4.98 19.83
CA SER A 194 18.30 -6.32 20.12
C SER A 194 17.17 -7.30 20.43
N ARG A 195 17.34 -8.56 20.04
CA ARG A 195 16.39 -9.63 20.36
C ARG A 195 16.30 -9.88 21.86
N LYS A 196 17.42 -9.80 22.57
CA LYS A 196 17.49 -10.01 24.01
C LYS A 196 16.52 -9.09 24.78
N ASP A 197 16.50 -7.80 24.45
CA ASP A 197 15.62 -6.84 25.08
C ASP A 197 14.15 -7.06 24.65
N TRP A 198 13.94 -7.42 23.39
CA TRP A 198 12.62 -7.65 22.82
C TRP A 198 11.92 -8.89 23.42
N GLU A 199 12.65 -9.95 23.71
CA GLU A 199 12.11 -11.18 24.30
C GLU A 199 11.58 -10.99 25.72
N LEU A 200 11.94 -9.92 26.40
CA LEU A 200 11.43 -9.59 27.73
C LEU A 200 9.92 -9.21 27.74
N TYR A 201 9.34 -8.95 26.58
CA TYR A 201 7.98 -8.46 26.47
C TYR A 201 7.02 -9.52 25.93
N PRO A 202 5.78 -9.61 26.49
CA PRO A 202 4.79 -10.60 26.05
C PRO A 202 4.13 -10.23 24.73
N TYR A 203 4.01 -8.92 24.42
CA TYR A 203 3.41 -8.43 23.18
C TYR A 203 4.49 -7.91 22.25
N LYS A 204 4.66 -8.61 21.15
CA LYS A 204 5.81 -8.46 20.27
C LYS A 204 5.41 -8.17 18.82
N VAL A 205 6.07 -7.18 18.24
CA VAL A 205 6.02 -6.83 16.81
C VAL A 205 7.44 -6.87 16.28
N LYS A 206 7.64 -7.38 15.09
CA LYS A 206 8.88 -7.28 14.36
C LYS A 206 8.66 -6.52 13.09
N LEU A 207 9.46 -5.47 12.85
CA LEU A 207 9.46 -4.72 11.60
C LEU A 207 10.75 -5.03 10.85
N GLU A 208 10.62 -5.56 9.63
CA GLU A 208 11.76 -5.87 8.78
C GLU A 208 11.54 -5.39 7.33
N SER A 209 12.61 -4.95 6.70
CA SER A 209 12.65 -4.58 5.29
C SER A 209 13.12 -5.77 4.46
N PHE A 210 14.39 -5.97 4.42
CA PHE A 210 15.08 -6.99 3.67
C PHE A 210 16.04 -7.77 4.59
N ARG A 211 16.01 -9.09 4.53
CA ARG A 211 17.02 -9.92 5.19
C ARG A 211 18.19 -10.10 4.25
N GLU A 212 19.35 -9.51 4.56
CA GLU A 212 20.58 -10.03 3.97
C GLU A 212 20.66 -11.53 4.30
N LYS A 213 20.82 -12.37 3.27
CA LYS A 213 21.33 -13.72 3.51
C LYS A 213 22.70 -13.52 4.17
N ARG A 214 22.78 -13.55 5.50
CA ARG A 214 24.05 -13.87 6.14
C ARG A 214 24.48 -15.17 5.49
N ALA A 215 25.71 -15.18 4.96
CA ALA A 215 26.36 -16.43 4.62
C ALA A 215 26.28 -17.30 5.88
N GLU A 216 25.25 -18.13 5.94
CA GLU A 216 25.15 -19.16 6.97
C GLU A 216 26.40 -19.99 6.77
N LYS A 217 27.34 -19.84 7.70
CA LYS A 217 28.33 -20.89 7.94
C LYS A 217 27.49 -22.15 7.99
N ALA A 218 27.82 -23.08 7.08
CA ALA A 218 27.21 -24.39 7.00
C ALA A 218 26.99 -24.92 8.42
N GLU A 219 25.78 -24.83 8.92
CA GLU A 219 25.35 -25.67 10.03
C GLU A 219 25.22 -27.07 9.45
N GLU A 220 25.79 -28.03 10.15
CA GLU A 220 25.86 -29.44 9.78
C GLU A 220 24.47 -29.96 9.37
N PRO A 221 24.39 -30.97 8.49
CA PRO A 221 23.12 -31.51 7.98
C PRO A 221 22.43 -32.33 9.08
N GLY A 222 21.65 -31.64 9.90
CA GLY A 222 20.85 -32.21 10.95
C GLY A 222 19.50 -31.51 11.00
N GLU A 223 18.46 -32.25 10.55
CA GLU A 223 17.05 -31.97 10.63
C GLU A 223 16.49 -30.88 9.70
N MET A 224 16.01 -31.33 8.53
CA MET A 224 14.99 -30.64 7.77
C MET A 224 13.74 -30.46 8.64
N LYS A 225 13.63 -29.29 9.29
CA LYS A 225 12.36 -28.86 9.86
C LYS A 225 11.45 -28.52 8.69
N SER A 226 10.35 -29.25 8.58
CA SER A 226 9.25 -29.01 7.67
C SER A 226 8.77 -27.56 7.76
N PRO A 227 8.23 -26.95 6.66
CA PRO A 227 7.66 -25.62 6.68
C PRO A 227 6.23 -25.63 7.26
N ASP A 228 5.99 -26.38 8.31
CA ASP A 228 4.75 -26.31 9.08
C ASP A 228 4.85 -25.14 10.06
N ALA A 229 3.97 -24.21 9.83
CA ALA A 229 3.69 -22.99 10.56
C ALA A 229 3.97 -23.10 12.08
N GLU A 230 5.21 -22.86 12.51
CA GLU A 230 5.45 -22.39 13.87
C GLU A 230 4.64 -21.10 14.02
N LYS A 231 3.63 -21.11 14.88
CA LYS A 231 2.89 -19.89 15.24
C LYS A 231 3.92 -18.91 15.76
N GLU A 232 4.28 -17.95 14.91
CA GLU A 232 5.18 -16.89 15.34
C GLU A 232 4.56 -16.23 16.57
N GLU A 233 5.32 -16.16 17.68
CA GLU A 233 4.86 -15.53 18.93
C GLU A 233 4.74 -14.00 18.81
N PHE A 234 4.96 -13.44 17.61
CA PHE A 234 4.99 -12.01 17.33
C PHE A 234 4.26 -11.67 16.03
N LEU A 235 3.87 -10.41 15.89
CA LEU A 235 3.36 -9.88 14.64
C LEU A 235 4.52 -9.43 13.75
N LEU A 236 4.64 -10.04 12.57
CA LEU A 236 5.60 -9.64 11.56
C LEU A 236 5.01 -8.57 10.65
N LEU A 237 5.67 -7.41 10.58
CA LEU A 237 5.41 -6.32 9.65
C LEU A 237 6.56 -6.24 8.64
N ARG A 238 6.25 -6.29 7.35
CA ARG A 238 7.25 -6.15 6.27
C ARG A 238 7.04 -4.85 5.52
N THR A 239 8.12 -4.21 5.16
CA THR A 239 8.05 -2.97 4.37
C THR A 239 7.79 -3.27 2.89
N ARG A 240 7.20 -2.31 2.19
CA ARG A 240 7.03 -2.31 0.74
C ARG A 240 7.99 -1.29 0.14
N ASN A 241 9.27 -1.64 0.07
CA ASN A 241 10.34 -0.72 -0.30
C ASN A 241 11.36 -1.32 -1.29
N ILE A 242 11.00 -2.38 -1.99
CA ILE A 242 11.87 -3.02 -2.97
C ILE A 242 11.54 -2.47 -4.35
N ALA A 243 12.50 -1.83 -5.01
CA ALA A 243 12.41 -1.44 -6.40
C ALA A 243 13.08 -2.49 -7.29
N ALA A 244 12.49 -2.77 -8.45
CA ALA A 244 13.03 -3.70 -9.42
C ALA A 244 13.32 -3.01 -10.77
N GLY A 245 14.56 -3.07 -11.20
CA GLY A 245 14.96 -2.69 -12.56
C GLY A 245 14.88 -3.88 -13.49
N ILE A 246 14.20 -3.72 -14.63
CA ILE A 246 13.92 -4.81 -15.57
C ILE A 246 14.47 -4.48 -16.94
N GLY A 247 15.26 -5.42 -17.49
CA GLY A 247 15.60 -5.47 -18.91
C GLY A 247 15.00 -6.74 -19.51
N CYS A 248 14.24 -6.64 -20.59
CA CYS A 248 13.62 -7.80 -21.23
C CYS A 248 13.70 -7.71 -22.76
N ARG A 249 13.52 -8.84 -23.44
CA ARG A 249 13.33 -8.86 -24.90
C ARG A 249 11.98 -8.22 -25.25
N LYS A 250 11.83 -7.79 -26.51
CA LYS A 250 10.56 -7.26 -27.03
C LYS A 250 9.51 -8.37 -27.08
N GLY A 251 8.28 -8.07 -26.65
CA GLY A 251 7.14 -8.99 -26.73
C GLY A 251 7.16 -10.13 -25.68
N VAL A 252 7.83 -9.96 -24.56
CA VAL A 252 7.78 -10.92 -23.46
C VAL A 252 6.44 -10.77 -22.75
N SER A 253 5.73 -11.90 -22.54
CA SER A 253 4.43 -11.90 -21.88
C SER A 253 4.55 -11.60 -20.38
N GLU A 254 3.44 -11.16 -19.79
CA GLU A 254 3.33 -10.84 -18.36
C GLU A 254 3.70 -12.05 -17.49
N GLU A 255 3.24 -13.26 -17.85
CA GLU A 255 3.49 -14.47 -17.06
C GLU A 255 4.98 -14.82 -16.99
N VAL A 256 5.74 -14.61 -18.10
CA VAL A 256 7.19 -14.86 -18.14
C VAL A 256 7.94 -13.82 -17.30
N LEU A 257 7.51 -12.56 -17.35
CA LEU A 257 8.10 -11.49 -16.53
C LEU A 257 7.81 -11.73 -15.05
N GLU A 258 6.57 -12.08 -14.71
CA GLU A 258 6.15 -12.40 -13.36
C GLU A 258 6.96 -13.57 -12.79
N TRP A 259 6.98 -14.69 -13.52
CA TRP A 259 7.74 -15.87 -13.11
C TRP A 259 9.22 -15.54 -12.85
N GLY A 260 9.88 -14.88 -13.79
CA GLY A 260 11.29 -14.56 -13.64
C GLY A 260 11.58 -13.58 -12.52
N LEU A 261 10.70 -12.60 -12.28
CA LEU A 261 10.81 -11.67 -11.16
C LEU A 261 10.55 -12.37 -9.83
N GLN A 262 9.55 -13.24 -9.73
CA GLN A 262 9.28 -14.05 -8.55
C GLN A 262 10.45 -14.94 -8.17
N GLU A 263 11.07 -15.62 -9.15
CA GLU A 263 12.26 -16.46 -8.90
C GLU A 263 13.42 -15.64 -8.33
N VAL A 264 13.69 -14.44 -8.88
CA VAL A 264 14.74 -13.58 -8.33
C VAL A 264 14.38 -13.10 -6.92
N LEU A 265 13.14 -12.65 -6.68
CA LEU A 265 12.70 -12.23 -5.34
C LEU A 265 12.84 -13.36 -4.31
N LYS A 266 12.43 -14.58 -4.67
CA LYS A 266 12.49 -15.76 -3.81
C LYS A 266 13.93 -16.11 -3.41
N GLU A 267 14.91 -15.95 -4.30
CA GLU A 267 16.33 -16.15 -3.98
C GLU A 267 16.81 -15.25 -2.83
N TYR A 268 16.18 -14.09 -2.65
CA TYR A 268 16.46 -13.12 -1.60
C TYR A 268 15.44 -13.13 -0.44
N GLY A 269 14.54 -14.12 -0.40
CA GLY A 269 13.50 -14.22 0.64
C GLY A 269 12.45 -13.11 0.57
N LEU A 270 12.24 -12.53 -0.61
CA LEU A 270 11.31 -11.44 -0.88
C LEU A 270 10.05 -11.95 -1.59
N GLU A 271 8.98 -11.17 -1.52
CA GLU A 271 7.69 -11.43 -2.16
C GLU A 271 7.31 -10.27 -3.10
N MET A 272 6.51 -10.55 -4.13
CA MET A 272 5.98 -9.53 -5.06
C MET A 272 5.28 -8.37 -4.34
N ALA A 273 4.61 -8.64 -3.23
CA ALA A 273 3.92 -7.63 -2.44
C ALA A 273 4.87 -6.58 -1.82
N GLN A 274 6.17 -6.86 -1.69
CA GLN A 274 7.18 -5.92 -1.17
C GLN A 274 7.70 -4.96 -2.23
N LEU A 275 7.34 -5.16 -3.50
CA LEU A 275 7.74 -4.26 -4.58
C LEU A 275 7.03 -2.91 -4.47
N CYS A 276 7.80 -1.83 -4.51
CA CYS A 276 7.32 -0.44 -4.53
C CYS A 276 7.38 0.20 -5.92
N GLY A 277 8.18 -0.34 -6.85
CA GLY A 277 8.31 0.19 -8.20
C GLY A 277 9.02 -0.74 -9.17
N LEU A 278 8.69 -0.59 -10.45
CA LEU A 278 9.36 -1.21 -11.58
C LEU A 278 10.02 -0.12 -12.42
N ALA A 279 11.25 -0.33 -12.85
CA ALA A 279 12.00 0.63 -13.65
C ALA A 279 12.62 -0.02 -14.88
N SER A 280 12.64 0.69 -16.03
CA SER A 280 13.25 0.23 -17.26
C SER A 280 13.73 1.40 -18.12
N ILE A 281 14.16 1.11 -19.36
CA ILE A 281 14.48 2.10 -20.38
C ILE A 281 13.24 2.51 -21.18
N ASP A 282 13.19 3.72 -21.71
CA ASP A 282 12.06 4.28 -22.48
C ASP A 282 11.64 3.44 -23.69
N LEU A 283 12.57 2.68 -24.28
CA LEU A 283 12.25 1.69 -25.32
C LEU A 283 11.24 0.63 -24.88
N LYS A 284 10.98 0.52 -23.56
CA LYS A 284 10.07 -0.42 -22.93
C LYS A 284 8.79 0.23 -22.39
N LYS A 285 8.59 1.52 -22.62
CA LYS A 285 7.44 2.28 -22.12
C LYS A 285 6.08 1.68 -22.54
N GLU A 286 6.02 1.11 -23.74
CA GLU A 286 4.80 0.49 -24.30
C GLU A 286 4.88 -1.05 -24.33
N GLU A 287 5.76 -1.66 -23.55
CA GLU A 287 5.87 -3.12 -23.46
C GLU A 287 4.68 -3.70 -22.71
N ALA A 288 3.76 -4.35 -23.42
CA ALA A 288 2.49 -4.82 -22.89
C ALA A 288 2.64 -5.68 -21.62
N GLY A 289 3.62 -6.60 -21.60
CA GLY A 289 3.85 -7.46 -20.43
C GLY A 289 4.25 -6.69 -19.17
N LEU A 290 5.05 -5.60 -19.29
CA LEU A 290 5.45 -4.76 -18.16
C LEU A 290 4.28 -3.89 -17.66
N LEU A 291 3.46 -3.37 -18.57
CA LEU A 291 2.27 -2.61 -18.22
C LEU A 291 1.24 -3.49 -17.50
N GLN A 292 0.97 -4.69 -18.00
CA GLN A 292 0.07 -5.66 -17.37
C GLN A 292 0.57 -6.09 -16.00
N LEU A 293 1.88 -6.34 -15.84
CA LEU A 293 2.48 -6.67 -14.55
C LEU A 293 2.33 -5.52 -13.54
N SER A 294 2.58 -4.28 -13.98
CA SER A 294 2.39 -3.06 -13.19
C SER A 294 0.94 -2.92 -12.71
N GLU A 295 -0.04 -3.10 -13.60
CA GLU A 295 -1.46 -3.01 -13.29
C GLU A 295 -1.91 -4.12 -12.33
N LYS A 296 -1.53 -5.37 -12.59
CA LYS A 296 -1.87 -6.54 -11.77
C LYS A 296 -1.46 -6.39 -10.31
N TYR A 297 -0.24 -5.91 -10.08
CA TYR A 297 0.32 -5.76 -8.73
C TYR A 297 0.15 -4.35 -8.15
N LYS A 298 -0.45 -3.43 -8.91
CA LYS A 298 -0.58 -2.01 -8.54
C LYS A 298 0.76 -1.42 -8.13
N ILE A 299 1.78 -1.64 -8.95
CA ILE A 299 3.16 -1.18 -8.77
C ILE A 299 3.44 -0.16 -9.86
N PRO A 300 3.92 1.07 -9.55
CA PRO A 300 4.28 2.05 -10.57
C PRO A 300 5.37 1.51 -11.49
N PHE A 301 5.20 1.73 -12.79
CA PHE A 301 6.21 1.42 -13.79
C PHE A 301 6.75 2.72 -14.39
N VAL A 302 8.04 2.96 -14.21
CA VAL A 302 8.73 4.18 -14.64
C VAL A 302 9.81 3.83 -15.63
N THR A 303 9.94 4.63 -16.68
CA THR A 303 10.99 4.47 -17.69
C THR A 303 11.88 5.71 -17.77
N TYR A 304 13.12 5.50 -18.17
CA TYR A 304 14.15 6.53 -18.28
C TYR A 304 14.82 6.49 -19.64
N SER A 305 15.25 7.64 -20.12
CA SER A 305 16.03 7.75 -21.36
C SER A 305 17.40 7.08 -21.23
N ALA A 306 18.00 6.71 -22.36
CA ALA A 306 19.34 6.17 -22.39
C ALA A 306 20.37 7.14 -21.76
N GLU A 307 20.18 8.46 -21.97
CA GLU A 307 21.05 9.50 -21.41
C GLU A 307 20.98 9.55 -19.89
N GLU A 308 19.77 9.45 -19.29
CA GLU A 308 19.58 9.41 -17.84
C GLU A 308 20.24 8.17 -17.24
N LEU A 309 20.00 7.00 -17.83
CA LEU A 309 20.58 5.74 -17.39
C LEU A 309 22.11 5.74 -17.44
N MET A 310 22.72 6.38 -18.46
CA MET A 310 24.17 6.45 -18.60
C MET A 310 24.84 7.37 -17.56
N LYS A 311 24.10 8.21 -16.84
CA LYS A 311 24.64 9.00 -15.71
C LYS A 311 25.05 8.10 -14.53
N ILE A 312 24.42 6.94 -14.39
CA ILE A 312 24.78 5.95 -13.35
C ILE A 312 26.08 5.26 -13.76
N ARG A 313 27.15 5.41 -12.99
CA ARG A 313 28.49 4.92 -13.36
C ARG A 313 28.80 3.52 -12.85
N ASN A 314 28.33 3.16 -11.67
CA ASN A 314 28.72 1.91 -10.99
C ASN A 314 27.70 0.80 -11.23
N VAL A 315 27.96 -0.05 -12.22
CA VAL A 315 27.17 -1.25 -12.51
C VAL A 315 28.07 -2.49 -12.47
N SER A 316 27.51 -3.63 -12.10
CA SER A 316 28.26 -4.87 -11.86
C SER A 316 28.72 -5.57 -13.15
N ASP A 317 27.97 -5.41 -14.22
CA ASP A 317 28.19 -6.11 -15.49
C ASP A 317 27.75 -5.23 -16.66
N SER A 318 28.47 -5.28 -17.77
CA SER A 318 28.18 -4.56 -19.01
C SER A 318 27.96 -5.53 -20.17
N SER A 319 27.15 -5.13 -21.15
CA SER A 319 26.86 -5.92 -22.34
C SER A 319 26.95 -5.06 -23.58
N ASP A 320 27.96 -5.32 -24.43
CA ASP A 320 28.15 -4.62 -25.69
C ASP A 320 27.00 -4.83 -26.68
N PHE A 321 26.34 -6.01 -26.61
CA PHE A 321 25.17 -6.28 -27.42
C PHE A 321 23.99 -5.37 -27.00
N VAL A 322 23.70 -5.29 -25.69
CA VAL A 322 22.64 -4.42 -25.18
C VAL A 322 22.95 -2.96 -25.48
N LYS A 323 24.19 -2.53 -25.32
CA LYS A 323 24.66 -1.17 -25.65
C LYS A 323 24.42 -0.79 -27.09
N ARG A 324 24.68 -1.70 -28.04
CA ARG A 324 24.43 -1.45 -29.48
C ARG A 324 22.94 -1.28 -29.79
N VAL A 325 22.05 -1.98 -29.07
CA VAL A 325 20.63 -1.96 -29.35
C VAL A 325 19.91 -0.82 -28.61
N THR A 326 20.31 -0.54 -27.37
CA THR A 326 19.58 0.37 -26.47
C THR A 326 20.35 1.65 -26.15
N GLY A 327 21.60 1.75 -26.51
CA GLY A 327 22.50 2.83 -26.07
C GLY A 327 23.06 2.65 -24.66
N VAL A 328 22.58 1.62 -23.92
CA VAL A 328 22.90 1.38 -22.51
C VAL A 328 23.42 -0.05 -22.33
N ASP A 329 24.53 -0.23 -21.64
CA ASP A 329 25.18 -1.52 -21.45
C ASP A 329 24.54 -2.40 -20.37
N ASN A 330 23.84 -1.79 -19.40
CA ASN A 330 23.14 -2.46 -18.30
C ASN A 330 21.83 -1.71 -17.94
N VAL A 331 20.73 -2.11 -18.55
CA VAL A 331 19.44 -1.45 -18.35
C VAL A 331 18.91 -1.67 -16.92
N CYS A 332 18.88 -2.90 -16.42
CA CYS A 332 18.21 -3.20 -15.15
C CYS A 332 18.86 -2.51 -13.93
N GLU A 333 20.19 -2.56 -13.80
CA GLU A 333 20.86 -1.90 -12.67
C GLU A 333 20.79 -0.37 -12.77
N ARG A 334 20.99 0.17 -13.96
CA ARG A 334 20.93 1.63 -14.13
C ARG A 334 19.52 2.14 -13.88
N ALA A 335 18.49 1.47 -14.38
CA ALA A 335 17.12 1.88 -14.20
C ALA A 335 16.71 1.85 -12.72
N VAL A 336 17.02 0.78 -11.98
CA VAL A 336 16.67 0.72 -10.56
C VAL A 336 17.45 1.70 -9.71
N ARG A 337 18.73 1.98 -10.04
CA ARG A 337 19.52 3.01 -9.34
C ARG A 337 19.06 4.43 -9.68
N THR A 338 18.52 4.65 -10.85
CA THR A 338 17.90 5.94 -11.20
C THR A 338 16.58 6.11 -10.47
N TYR A 339 15.80 5.03 -10.33
CA TYR A 339 14.54 5.03 -9.58
C TYR A 339 14.76 5.26 -8.07
N ALA A 340 15.72 4.55 -7.49
CA ALA A 340 16.03 4.55 -6.05
C ALA A 340 17.51 4.91 -5.81
N PRO A 341 17.89 6.20 -5.96
CA PRO A 341 19.31 6.63 -5.92
C PRO A 341 19.95 6.41 -4.54
N ASP A 342 19.20 6.55 -3.46
CA ASP A 342 19.67 6.37 -2.09
C ASP A 342 19.51 4.92 -1.58
N GLY A 343 19.00 4.04 -2.44
CA GLY A 343 18.68 2.67 -2.07
C GLY A 343 19.91 1.75 -2.06
N LYS A 344 19.84 0.73 -1.20
CA LYS A 344 20.85 -0.32 -1.08
C LYS A 344 20.64 -1.40 -2.15
N MET A 345 21.66 -1.70 -2.95
CA MET A 345 21.60 -2.80 -3.91
C MET A 345 21.50 -4.14 -3.17
N ILE A 346 20.40 -4.86 -3.42
CA ILE A 346 20.15 -6.21 -2.89
C ILE A 346 20.65 -7.25 -3.88
N CYS A 347 20.22 -7.11 -5.14
CA CYS A 347 20.56 -8.01 -6.23
C CYS A 347 21.13 -7.19 -7.38
N PRO A 348 22.42 -7.33 -7.71
CA PRO A 348 22.96 -6.83 -8.95
C PRO A 348 22.31 -7.59 -10.12
N LYS A 349 22.68 -7.26 -11.35
CA LYS A 349 22.10 -7.87 -12.54
C LYS A 349 22.04 -9.40 -12.48
N CYS A 350 20.85 -9.92 -12.28
CA CYS A 350 20.51 -11.34 -12.35
C CYS A 350 19.84 -11.65 -13.69
N ARG A 351 20.25 -12.72 -14.36
CA ARG A 351 19.71 -13.13 -15.67
C ARG A 351 18.75 -14.31 -15.48
N LYS A 352 17.56 -14.20 -16.06
CA LYS A 352 16.62 -15.29 -16.27
C LYS A 352 16.35 -15.44 -17.77
N GLU A 353 15.62 -16.44 -18.20
CA GLU A 353 15.50 -16.85 -19.60
C GLU A 353 15.33 -15.71 -20.63
N LYS A 354 14.41 -14.75 -20.38
CA LYS A 354 14.10 -13.66 -21.32
C LYS A 354 14.20 -12.27 -20.69
N LEU A 355 14.65 -12.21 -19.43
CA LEU A 355 14.76 -10.96 -18.69
C LEU A 355 16.03 -10.88 -17.85
N THR A 356 16.37 -9.66 -17.50
CA THR A 356 17.38 -9.34 -16.48
C THR A 356 16.71 -8.49 -15.41
N VAL A 357 17.02 -8.77 -14.14
CA VAL A 357 16.46 -8.09 -12.98
C VAL A 357 17.60 -7.58 -12.11
N ALA A 358 17.43 -6.40 -11.55
CA ALA A 358 18.24 -5.89 -10.45
C ALA A 358 17.30 -5.36 -9.36
N LEU A 359 17.65 -5.55 -8.09
CA LEU A 359 16.80 -5.15 -6.96
C LEU A 359 17.54 -4.18 -6.05
N VAL A 360 16.83 -3.15 -5.62
CA VAL A 360 17.29 -2.15 -4.65
C VAL A 360 16.26 -2.02 -3.54
N ALA A 361 16.72 -1.96 -2.28
CA ALA A 361 15.88 -1.59 -1.15
C ALA A 361 16.01 -0.08 -0.89
N GLU A 362 14.89 0.64 -0.94
CA GLU A 362 14.83 2.03 -0.52
C GLU A 362 14.87 2.15 1.01
N PRO A 363 15.52 3.18 1.57
CA PRO A 363 15.45 3.44 3.01
C PRO A 363 14.01 3.77 3.43
N VAL A 364 13.59 3.21 4.56
CA VAL A 364 12.24 3.42 5.09
C VAL A 364 12.28 4.42 6.23
N ARG A 365 11.52 5.51 6.11
CA ARG A 365 11.38 6.51 7.17
C ARG A 365 10.01 6.37 7.83
N ILE A 366 10.03 6.12 9.14
CA ILE A 366 8.82 5.99 9.96
C ILE A 366 8.79 7.15 10.95
N ARG A 367 7.82 8.02 10.79
CA ARG A 367 7.59 9.17 11.67
C ARG A 367 6.33 8.93 12.50
N PHE A 368 6.50 8.77 13.80
CA PHE A 368 5.39 8.67 14.75
C PHE A 368 4.76 10.03 15.05
#